data_f8574861304f865e6192e38479b0403a
#
_entry.id   f8574861304f865e6192e38479b0403a
#
_cell.length_a   1.000
_cell.length_b   1.000
_cell.length_c   1.000
_cell.angle_alpha   90.00
_cell.angle_beta   90.00
_cell.angle_gamma   90.00
#
_symmetry.space_group_name_H-M   'P 1'
#
loop_
_entity.id
_entity.type
_entity.pdbx_description
1 polymer ?
#
loop_
_entity_poly.entity_id
_entity_poly.type
_entity_poly.pdbx_seq_one_letter_code
_entity_poly.pdbx_strand_id
1 'polypeptide(L)'
;MASHMDRVVVIGAGMGGLAAALRLSHAGFDVTLVEEGTPGGKMRTLPSVAGPVDAGPTVLTLKAVFDDLFAAAGTSLEAHLTLEPLPVLARHWWPDGSTLDLLADEQASGAAVRAFAGPKAEAEFHRFSRRAAALFTAFDAPVMQRARPHLGGILAATLRSPQILPWLLPGLTLSRALSASFTDPRLRQLFGRYATYVGGAPARSPAVLALIWQAEARGVWAVKGGMARLAATLTRLVEAAGATLVTGVAVRDITVSAGRVAGVTLADGRSLSCAHVVHAGDPAALAEGLLGPDARRAVPQRAVQPRSHSAEVWAFAARPQGLPLAYHNVFFAADPRAEFDRIARGLTPDDPTLYVCAQDRALCPPAGPERFEIILNAPALPKDTAAPPDEMDLSRCRNRTFQTLSRFGLTFDTPPGASALTGPTGFARMFRASQGSLYGISPHGLTATFRRPGA
;
A
#
# COMPACT_ATOMS: atom_id res chain seq x y z
N MET A 1 -25.39 19.23 -24.01
CA MET A 1 -23.99 18.81 -24.28
C MET A 1 -23.10 19.52 -23.25
N ALA A 2 -22.27 18.78 -22.51
CA ALA A 2 -21.30 19.41 -21.58
C ALA A 2 -20.37 20.33 -22.36
N SER A 3 -20.04 21.50 -21.78
CA SER A 3 -19.07 22.40 -22.40
C SER A 3 -17.67 21.76 -22.42
N HIS A 4 -16.79 22.21 -23.33
CA HIS A 4 -15.41 21.74 -23.33
C HIS A 4 -14.72 21.95 -21.96
N MET A 5 -15.08 23.00 -21.24
CA MET A 5 -14.54 23.33 -19.92
C MET A 5 -14.94 22.35 -18.82
N ASP A 6 -16.01 21.57 -19.03
CA ASP A 6 -16.51 20.57 -18.06
C ASP A 6 -15.94 19.17 -18.30
N ARG A 7 -15.19 18.97 -19.39
CA ARG A 7 -14.61 17.66 -19.74
C ARG A 7 -13.32 17.37 -19.02
N VAL A 8 -13.29 16.22 -18.36
CA VAL A 8 -12.13 15.74 -17.60
C VAL A 8 -11.74 14.36 -18.08
N VAL A 9 -10.46 14.17 -18.40
CA VAL A 9 -9.90 12.81 -18.63
C VAL A 9 -9.11 12.40 -17.39
N VAL A 10 -9.48 11.26 -16.81
CA VAL A 10 -8.75 10.60 -15.73
C VAL A 10 -7.92 9.48 -16.32
N ILE A 11 -6.59 9.50 -16.13
CA ILE A 11 -5.64 8.52 -16.65
C ILE A 11 -5.28 7.54 -15.55
N GLY A 12 -5.67 6.27 -15.71
CA GLY A 12 -5.46 5.18 -14.76
C GLY A 12 -6.66 4.92 -13.86
N ALA A 13 -7.21 3.71 -13.93
CA ALA A 13 -8.33 3.24 -13.12
C ALA A 13 -7.89 2.45 -11.87
N GLY A 14 -6.77 2.82 -11.24
CA GLY A 14 -6.43 2.39 -9.89
C GLY A 14 -7.35 3.09 -8.87
N MET A 15 -7.20 2.78 -7.57
CA MET A 15 -8.05 3.34 -6.51
C MET A 15 -8.14 4.88 -6.52
N GLY A 16 -7.01 5.55 -6.76
CA GLY A 16 -6.99 7.02 -6.85
C GLY A 16 -7.78 7.56 -8.04
N GLY A 17 -7.66 6.92 -9.21
CA GLY A 17 -8.38 7.31 -10.42
C GLY A 17 -9.87 7.02 -10.32
N LEU A 18 -10.27 5.86 -9.79
CA LEU A 18 -11.66 5.51 -9.53
C LEU A 18 -12.32 6.50 -8.56
N ALA A 19 -11.62 6.81 -7.45
CA ALA A 19 -12.13 7.80 -6.48
C ALA A 19 -12.26 9.21 -7.08
N ALA A 20 -11.27 9.63 -7.89
CA ALA A 20 -11.33 10.93 -8.57
C ALA A 20 -12.47 10.98 -9.61
N ALA A 21 -12.58 9.93 -10.46
CA ALA A 21 -13.64 9.85 -11.45
C ALA A 21 -15.03 9.88 -10.81
N LEU A 22 -15.24 9.09 -9.73
CA LEU A 22 -16.50 9.05 -9.01
C LEU A 22 -16.89 10.43 -8.46
N ARG A 23 -15.97 11.09 -7.75
CA ARG A 23 -16.21 12.43 -7.17
C ARG A 23 -16.46 13.49 -8.25
N LEU A 24 -15.71 13.47 -9.34
CA LEU A 24 -15.85 14.43 -10.44
C LEU A 24 -17.19 14.24 -11.17
N SER A 25 -17.61 13.00 -11.45
CA SER A 25 -18.90 12.72 -12.07
C SER A 25 -20.05 13.20 -11.19
N HIS A 26 -20.01 12.96 -9.88
CA HIS A 26 -21.02 13.48 -8.95
C HIS A 26 -20.98 15.00 -8.80
N ALA A 27 -19.85 15.65 -9.07
CA ALA A 27 -19.74 17.11 -9.13
C ALA A 27 -20.24 17.70 -10.46
N GLY A 28 -20.73 16.89 -11.40
CA GLY A 28 -21.33 17.30 -12.67
C GLY A 28 -20.34 17.43 -13.84
N PHE A 29 -19.09 16.99 -13.69
CA PHE A 29 -18.13 16.97 -14.80
C PHE A 29 -18.43 15.82 -15.77
N ASP A 30 -18.17 16.05 -17.07
CA ASP A 30 -18.15 15.01 -18.11
C ASP A 30 -16.80 14.26 -18.03
N VAL A 31 -16.82 13.09 -17.39
CA VAL A 31 -15.62 12.32 -17.07
C VAL A 31 -15.40 11.17 -18.05
N THR A 32 -14.20 11.11 -18.62
CA THR A 32 -13.70 9.91 -19.32
C THR A 32 -12.54 9.32 -18.51
N LEU A 33 -12.72 8.08 -18.03
CA LEU A 33 -11.69 7.33 -17.32
C LEU A 33 -10.99 6.35 -18.28
N VAL A 34 -9.69 6.52 -18.50
CA VAL A 34 -8.88 5.72 -19.43
C VAL A 34 -7.96 4.79 -18.64
N GLU A 35 -8.00 3.50 -18.93
CA GLU A 35 -7.19 2.47 -18.29
C GLU A 35 -6.52 1.57 -19.35
N GLU A 36 -5.19 1.41 -19.26
CA GLU A 36 -4.41 0.58 -20.17
C GLU A 36 -4.75 -0.92 -20.04
N GLY A 37 -5.01 -1.36 -18.81
CA GLY A 37 -5.34 -2.74 -18.50
C GLY A 37 -6.76 -2.92 -17.96
N THR A 38 -6.86 -3.65 -16.87
CA THR A 38 -8.10 -3.88 -16.13
C THR A 38 -8.22 -2.89 -14.97
N PRO A 39 -9.40 -2.28 -14.74
CA PRO A 39 -9.62 -1.41 -13.58
C PRO A 39 -9.28 -2.10 -12.25
N GLY A 40 -8.73 -1.32 -11.31
CA GLY A 40 -8.29 -1.79 -10.00
C GLY A 40 -6.81 -1.53 -9.73
N GLY A 41 -5.99 -1.45 -10.76
CA GLY A 41 -4.57 -1.17 -10.64
C GLY A 41 -3.86 -2.22 -9.78
N LYS A 42 -3.36 -1.83 -8.59
CA LYS A 42 -2.71 -2.76 -7.66
C LYS A 42 -3.69 -3.66 -6.91
N MET A 43 -4.98 -3.37 -6.85
CA MET A 43 -6.02 -4.28 -6.35
C MET A 43 -6.39 -5.30 -7.44
N ARG A 44 -5.54 -6.27 -7.64
CA ARG A 44 -5.66 -7.31 -8.67
C ARG A 44 -5.73 -8.69 -8.05
N THR A 45 -6.15 -9.67 -8.84
CA THR A 45 -6.16 -11.08 -8.45
C THR A 45 -5.33 -11.92 -9.40
N LEU A 46 -4.87 -13.08 -8.92
CA LEU A 46 -4.36 -14.17 -9.73
C LEU A 46 -5.30 -15.38 -9.64
N PRO A 47 -5.45 -16.18 -10.71
CA PRO A 47 -6.27 -17.38 -10.67
C PRO A 47 -5.64 -18.46 -9.80
N SER A 48 -6.48 -19.25 -9.12
CA SER A 48 -6.07 -20.44 -8.38
C SER A 48 -7.15 -21.52 -8.39
N VAL A 49 -6.82 -22.70 -7.86
CA VAL A 49 -7.78 -23.82 -7.71
C VAL A 49 -8.89 -23.53 -6.69
N ALA A 50 -8.70 -22.55 -5.80
CA ALA A 50 -9.70 -22.09 -4.82
C ALA A 50 -10.42 -20.79 -5.28
N GLY A 51 -10.28 -20.43 -6.56
CA GLY A 51 -10.81 -19.19 -7.13
C GLY A 51 -9.74 -18.06 -7.13
N PRO A 52 -10.13 -16.82 -7.44
CA PRO A 52 -9.21 -15.70 -7.53
C PRO A 52 -8.61 -15.36 -6.15
N VAL A 53 -7.30 -15.17 -6.12
CA VAL A 53 -6.51 -14.78 -4.96
C VAL A 53 -6.12 -13.32 -5.10
N ASP A 54 -6.38 -12.49 -4.09
CA ASP A 54 -5.84 -11.12 -4.08
C ASP A 54 -4.31 -11.15 -4.14
N ALA A 55 -3.74 -10.33 -4.99
CA ALA A 55 -2.30 -10.25 -5.26
C ALA A 55 -1.80 -8.79 -5.22
N GLY A 56 -2.28 -8.05 -4.24
CA GLY A 56 -2.00 -6.65 -4.00
C GLY A 56 -2.31 -6.26 -2.55
N PRO A 57 -2.85 -5.07 -2.24
CA PRO A 57 -3.19 -4.72 -0.88
C PRO A 57 -4.31 -5.61 -0.33
N THR A 58 -4.10 -6.22 0.84
CA THR A 58 -5.06 -7.10 1.53
C THR A 58 -5.52 -6.53 2.88
N VAL A 59 -4.90 -5.46 3.36
CA VAL A 59 -5.24 -4.83 4.64
C VAL A 59 -6.17 -3.64 4.40
N LEU A 60 -7.46 -3.78 4.72
CA LEU A 60 -8.39 -2.65 4.71
C LEU A 60 -8.40 -1.98 6.07
N THR A 61 -7.91 -0.75 6.12
CA THR A 61 -7.92 0.14 7.30
C THR A 61 -8.58 1.45 6.92
N LEU A 62 -8.73 2.37 7.89
CA LEU A 62 -9.28 3.70 7.66
C LEU A 62 -10.64 3.66 6.94
N LYS A 63 -11.53 2.78 7.39
CA LYS A 63 -12.86 2.56 6.80
C LYS A 63 -13.60 3.88 6.54
N ALA A 64 -13.50 4.84 7.44
CA ALA A 64 -14.17 6.15 7.31
C ALA A 64 -13.83 6.88 6.00
N VAL A 65 -12.62 6.70 5.45
CA VAL A 65 -12.24 7.30 4.14
C VAL A 65 -13.08 6.72 3.01
N PHE A 66 -13.38 5.43 3.08
CA PHE A 66 -14.27 4.76 2.11
C PHE A 66 -15.73 5.12 2.37
N ASP A 67 -16.16 5.21 3.63
CA ASP A 67 -17.51 5.67 3.98
C ASP A 67 -17.78 7.05 3.38
N ASP A 68 -16.84 8.00 3.53
CA ASP A 68 -16.92 9.34 2.95
C ASP A 68 -16.95 9.31 1.41
N LEU A 69 -16.17 8.40 0.79
CA LEU A 69 -16.16 8.26 -0.67
C LEU A 69 -17.50 7.76 -1.20
N PHE A 70 -18.09 6.75 -0.56
CA PHE A 70 -19.38 6.19 -0.95
C PHE A 70 -20.53 7.17 -0.63
N ALA A 71 -20.48 7.86 0.50
CA ALA A 71 -21.45 8.91 0.84
C ALA A 71 -21.44 10.06 -0.18
N ALA A 72 -20.25 10.47 -0.66
CA ALA A 72 -20.13 11.46 -1.73
C ALA A 72 -20.71 10.98 -3.06
N ALA A 73 -20.89 9.68 -3.24
CA ALA A 73 -21.58 9.06 -4.38
C ALA A 73 -23.07 8.77 -4.12
N GLY A 74 -23.64 9.31 -3.03
CA GLY A 74 -25.06 9.15 -2.70
C GLY A 74 -25.44 7.74 -2.22
N THR A 75 -24.48 6.93 -1.78
CA THR A 75 -24.68 5.55 -1.31
C THR A 75 -23.86 5.26 -0.05
N SER A 76 -23.86 4.02 0.45
CA SER A 76 -23.02 3.59 1.55
C SER A 76 -22.11 2.43 1.15
N LEU A 77 -20.98 2.28 1.84
CA LEU A 77 -20.03 1.20 1.62
C LEU A 77 -20.70 -0.17 1.86
N GLU A 78 -21.51 -0.26 2.92
CA GLU A 78 -22.22 -1.47 3.33
C GLU A 78 -23.34 -1.89 2.36
N ALA A 79 -23.89 -0.96 1.58
CA ALA A 79 -24.86 -1.30 0.53
C ALA A 79 -24.25 -2.14 -0.59
N HIS A 80 -22.93 -2.10 -0.74
CA HIS A 80 -22.21 -2.74 -1.85
C HIS A 80 -21.24 -3.83 -1.43
N LEU A 81 -20.69 -3.76 -0.22
CA LEU A 81 -19.66 -4.65 0.27
C LEU A 81 -19.95 -5.12 1.69
N THR A 82 -19.73 -6.40 1.95
CA THR A 82 -19.72 -6.94 3.30
C THR A 82 -18.29 -6.87 3.83
N LEU A 83 -18.11 -6.16 4.93
CA LEU A 83 -16.85 -6.03 5.64
C LEU A 83 -16.91 -6.83 6.94
N GLU A 84 -15.95 -7.72 7.14
CA GLU A 84 -15.82 -8.53 8.35
C GLU A 84 -14.73 -7.91 9.24
N PRO A 85 -15.06 -7.39 10.43
CA PRO A 85 -14.05 -6.85 11.33
C PRO A 85 -13.16 -7.98 11.85
N LEU A 86 -11.85 -7.77 11.84
CA LEU A 86 -10.88 -8.75 12.30
C LEU A 86 -10.60 -8.56 13.81
N PRO A 87 -10.88 -9.54 14.67
CA PRO A 87 -10.56 -9.46 16.10
C PRO A 87 -9.05 -9.52 16.35
N VAL A 88 -8.31 -10.25 15.52
CA VAL A 88 -6.84 -10.28 15.50
C VAL A 88 -6.38 -9.42 14.32
N LEU A 89 -5.79 -8.28 14.61
CA LEU A 89 -5.27 -7.37 13.59
C LEU A 89 -4.12 -8.00 12.81
N ALA A 90 -3.18 -8.62 13.52
CA ALA A 90 -2.13 -9.44 12.96
C ALA A 90 -1.49 -10.35 14.02
N ARG A 91 -1.08 -11.54 13.62
CA ARG A 91 -0.29 -12.48 14.41
C ARG A 91 1.17 -12.40 13.99
N HIS A 92 2.05 -12.29 14.96
CA HIS A 92 3.48 -12.09 14.76
C HIS A 92 4.27 -13.28 15.28
N TRP A 93 5.27 -13.70 14.50
CA TRP A 93 6.09 -14.87 14.76
C TRP A 93 7.57 -14.48 14.72
N TRP A 94 8.37 -14.92 15.70
CA TRP A 94 9.82 -14.70 15.74
C TRP A 94 10.57 -16.04 15.66
N PRO A 95 11.85 -16.01 15.22
CA PRO A 95 12.67 -17.23 15.09
C PRO A 95 12.93 -17.97 16.42
N ASP A 96 12.77 -17.30 17.56
CA ASP A 96 12.86 -17.89 18.88
C ASP A 96 11.61 -18.69 19.30
N GLY A 97 10.63 -18.82 18.41
CA GLY A 97 9.37 -19.49 18.64
C GLY A 97 8.32 -18.63 19.36
N SER A 98 8.66 -17.41 19.76
CA SER A 98 7.69 -16.51 20.40
C SER A 98 6.65 -15.99 19.42
N THR A 99 5.42 -15.74 19.93
CA THR A 99 4.29 -15.22 19.16
C THR A 99 3.59 -14.12 19.90
N LEU A 100 3.03 -13.16 19.15
CA LEU A 100 2.23 -12.07 19.70
C LEU A 100 1.09 -11.70 18.74
N ASP A 101 -0.14 -11.70 19.25
CA ASP A 101 -1.30 -11.17 18.55
C ASP A 101 -1.51 -9.69 18.94
N LEU A 102 -1.62 -8.82 17.95
CA LEU A 102 -2.23 -7.52 18.14
C LEU A 102 -3.73 -7.65 17.85
N LEU A 103 -4.54 -7.15 18.75
CA LEU A 103 -5.99 -7.31 18.76
C LEU A 103 -6.69 -5.98 18.44
N ALA A 104 -7.93 -6.04 17.97
CA ALA A 104 -8.74 -4.86 17.70
C ALA A 104 -8.99 -4.02 18.97
N ASP A 105 -9.08 -4.68 20.13
CA ASP A 105 -9.14 -4.02 21.43
C ASP A 105 -7.72 -3.69 21.93
N GLU A 106 -7.44 -2.41 22.19
CA GLU A 106 -6.11 -1.94 22.62
C GLU A 106 -5.75 -2.46 24.04
N GLN A 107 -6.73 -2.64 24.93
CA GLN A 107 -6.45 -3.18 26.26
C GLN A 107 -6.10 -4.66 26.18
N ALA A 108 -6.81 -5.41 25.35
CA ALA A 108 -6.47 -6.81 25.07
C ALA A 108 -5.10 -6.95 24.41
N SER A 109 -4.73 -6.04 23.48
CA SER A 109 -3.38 -5.97 22.92
C SER A 109 -2.32 -5.67 23.99
N GLY A 110 -2.62 -4.77 24.94
CA GLY A 110 -1.77 -4.48 26.10
C GLY A 110 -1.56 -5.71 26.99
N ALA A 111 -2.63 -6.44 27.28
CA ALA A 111 -2.55 -7.69 28.05
C ALA A 111 -1.74 -8.78 27.31
N ALA A 112 -1.90 -8.89 25.99
CA ALA A 112 -1.07 -9.79 25.16
C ALA A 112 0.42 -9.40 25.21
N VAL A 113 0.75 -8.11 25.09
CA VAL A 113 2.12 -7.60 25.26
C VAL A 113 2.67 -7.88 26.65
N ARG A 114 1.84 -7.76 27.70
CA ARG A 114 2.23 -8.13 29.07
C ARG A 114 2.60 -9.60 29.18
N ALA A 115 1.77 -10.48 28.63
CA ALA A 115 2.04 -11.92 28.63
C ALA A 115 3.31 -12.26 27.84
N PHE A 116 3.57 -11.53 26.74
CA PHE A 116 4.70 -11.73 25.83
C PHE A 116 6.03 -11.22 26.41
N ALA A 117 6.06 -10.03 27.05
CA ALA A 117 7.29 -9.34 27.42
C ALA A 117 7.24 -8.65 28.81
N GLY A 118 6.23 -8.92 29.59
CA GLY A 118 6.08 -8.45 30.96
C GLY A 118 5.42 -7.08 31.13
N PRO A 119 5.17 -6.66 32.40
CA PRO A 119 4.38 -5.48 32.70
C PRO A 119 5.04 -4.17 32.26
N LYS A 120 6.38 -4.13 32.19
CA LYS A 120 7.10 -2.98 31.66
C LYS A 120 6.79 -2.75 30.18
N ALA A 121 6.79 -3.84 29.39
CA ALA A 121 6.49 -3.79 27.96
C ALA A 121 5.04 -3.34 27.68
N GLU A 122 4.06 -3.79 28.49
CA GLU A 122 2.68 -3.30 28.45
C GLU A 122 2.63 -1.77 28.65
N ALA A 123 3.29 -1.26 29.71
CA ALA A 123 3.33 0.17 30.00
C ALA A 123 4.02 0.96 28.87
N GLU A 124 5.06 0.39 28.24
CA GLU A 124 5.73 0.94 27.06
C GLU A 124 4.80 0.98 25.85
N PHE A 125 4.04 -0.10 25.61
CA PHE A 125 3.05 -0.20 24.54
C PHE A 125 1.96 0.86 24.68
N HIS A 126 1.33 1.01 25.84
CA HIS A 126 0.29 2.02 26.03
C HIS A 126 0.83 3.46 25.88
N ARG A 127 2.08 3.74 26.32
CA ARG A 127 2.71 5.05 26.08
C ARG A 127 2.95 5.32 24.61
N PHE A 128 3.43 4.31 23.88
CA PHE A 128 3.65 4.37 22.44
C PHE A 128 2.32 4.58 21.69
N SER A 129 1.29 3.79 22.01
CA SER A 129 -0.04 3.85 21.39
C SER A 129 -0.69 5.22 21.55
N ARG A 130 -0.68 5.79 22.78
CA ARG A 130 -1.17 7.16 23.00
C ARG A 130 -0.42 8.21 22.18
N ARG A 131 0.89 8.05 22.02
CA ARG A 131 1.70 8.98 21.21
C ARG A 131 1.40 8.83 19.71
N ALA A 132 1.27 7.61 19.23
CA ALA A 132 0.87 7.33 17.85
C ALA A 132 -0.53 7.89 17.55
N ALA A 133 -1.47 7.79 18.50
CA ALA A 133 -2.80 8.39 18.38
C ALA A 133 -2.76 9.92 18.29
N ALA A 134 -1.92 10.55 19.12
CA ALA A 134 -1.74 12.01 19.07
C ALA A 134 -1.10 12.46 17.74
N LEU A 135 -0.11 11.72 17.23
CA LEU A 135 0.47 11.96 15.90
C LEU A 135 -0.58 11.80 14.80
N PHE A 136 -1.37 10.74 14.83
CA PHE A 136 -2.41 10.50 13.84
C PHE A 136 -3.40 11.67 13.81
N THR A 137 -3.94 12.05 14.97
CA THR A 137 -4.90 13.16 15.09
C THR A 137 -4.30 14.49 14.61
N ALA A 138 -3.02 14.74 14.90
CA ALA A 138 -2.33 15.96 14.50
C ALA A 138 -2.07 16.04 12.99
N PHE A 139 -1.89 14.89 12.32
CA PHE A 139 -1.56 14.83 10.89
C PHE A 139 -2.77 14.53 9.99
N ASP A 140 -3.88 14.05 10.51
CA ASP A 140 -5.04 13.68 9.73
C ASP A 140 -5.56 14.86 8.89
N ALA A 141 -6.12 15.88 9.51
CA ALA A 141 -6.71 17.01 8.78
C ALA A 141 -5.69 17.86 7.98
N PRO A 142 -4.49 18.23 8.50
CA PRO A 142 -3.58 19.13 7.77
C PRO A 142 -2.71 18.43 6.70
N VAL A 143 -2.62 17.09 6.72
CA VAL A 143 -1.74 16.32 5.82
C VAL A 143 -2.49 15.26 5.05
N MET A 144 -3.19 14.32 5.74
CA MET A 144 -3.78 13.16 5.08
C MET A 144 -5.05 13.51 4.29
N GLN A 145 -5.85 14.48 4.77
CA GLN A 145 -7.09 14.91 4.11
C GLN A 145 -6.90 16.10 3.16
N ARG A 146 -5.66 16.49 2.86
CA ARG A 146 -5.38 17.63 1.97
C ARG A 146 -4.54 17.24 0.76
N ALA A 147 -4.87 17.85 -0.38
CA ALA A 147 -4.09 17.71 -1.62
C ALA A 147 -2.65 18.23 -1.44
N ARG A 148 -2.43 19.24 -0.59
CA ARG A 148 -1.11 19.74 -0.22
C ARG A 148 -0.99 19.84 1.29
N PRO A 149 0.10 19.31 1.90
CA PRO A 149 0.35 19.48 3.33
C PRO A 149 0.39 20.96 3.72
N HIS A 150 -0.30 21.33 4.80
CA HIS A 150 -0.39 22.70 5.27
C HIS A 150 0.49 22.88 6.52
N LEU A 151 1.67 23.48 6.35
CA LEU A 151 2.65 23.65 7.44
C LEU A 151 2.10 24.40 8.65
N GLY A 152 1.29 25.46 8.44
CA GLY A 152 0.62 26.17 9.52
C GLY A 152 -0.33 25.30 10.32
N GLY A 153 -1.03 24.37 9.64
CA GLY A 153 -1.90 23.38 10.29
C GLY A 153 -1.09 22.37 11.14
N ILE A 154 0.05 21.91 10.64
CA ILE A 154 0.96 21.03 11.39
C ILE A 154 1.50 21.77 12.63
N LEU A 155 1.92 23.03 12.50
CA LEU A 155 2.40 23.85 13.61
C LEU A 155 1.30 24.03 14.67
N ALA A 156 0.09 24.40 14.25
CA ALA A 156 -1.05 24.56 15.15
C ALA A 156 -1.41 23.25 15.87
N ALA A 157 -1.38 22.11 15.18
CA ALA A 157 -1.62 20.80 15.76
C ALA A 157 -0.52 20.41 16.76
N THR A 158 0.73 20.73 16.45
CA THR A 158 1.88 20.50 17.36
C THR A 158 1.77 21.34 18.64
N LEU A 159 1.34 22.60 18.53
CA LEU A 159 1.12 23.47 19.70
C LEU A 159 -0.02 22.96 20.60
N ARG A 160 -1.06 22.34 20.02
CA ARG A 160 -2.16 21.74 20.79
C ARG A 160 -1.76 20.40 21.43
N SER A 161 -0.73 19.73 20.90
CA SER A 161 -0.29 18.41 21.34
C SER A 161 1.25 18.38 21.51
N PRO A 162 1.83 19.11 22.46
CA PRO A 162 3.29 19.28 22.58
C PRO A 162 4.03 17.95 22.80
N GLN A 163 3.34 16.90 23.26
CA GLN A 163 3.89 15.55 23.43
C GLN A 163 4.36 14.89 22.11
N ILE A 164 3.92 15.40 20.93
CA ILE A 164 4.39 14.88 19.64
C ILE A 164 5.68 15.56 19.15
N LEU A 165 6.04 16.72 19.72
CA LEU A 165 7.18 17.51 19.27
C LEU A 165 8.50 16.71 19.20
N PRO A 166 8.84 15.86 20.18
CA PRO A 166 10.05 15.03 20.09
C PRO A 166 10.08 14.11 18.87
N TRP A 167 8.91 13.70 18.36
CA TRP A 167 8.79 12.80 17.18
C TRP A 167 8.85 13.53 15.85
N LEU A 168 8.82 14.85 15.88
CA LEU A 168 8.96 15.72 14.70
C LEU A 168 10.36 16.29 14.56
N LEU A 169 11.28 15.95 15.49
CA LEU A 169 12.65 16.43 15.46
C LEU A 169 13.37 16.03 14.17
N PRO A 170 14.06 16.96 13.53
CA PRO A 170 14.89 16.70 12.37
C PRO A 170 15.89 15.55 12.61
N GLY A 171 15.92 14.56 11.71
CA GLY A 171 16.83 13.42 11.80
C GLY A 171 16.42 12.32 12.77
N LEU A 172 15.31 12.46 13.51
CA LEU A 172 14.78 11.35 14.30
C LEU A 172 14.12 10.32 13.37
N THR A 173 14.73 9.14 13.30
CA THR A 173 14.18 8.02 12.53
C THR A 173 13.21 7.19 13.37
N LEU A 174 12.32 6.45 12.70
CA LEU A 174 11.40 5.53 13.35
C LEU A 174 12.15 4.52 14.22
N SER A 175 13.22 3.94 13.72
CA SER A 175 14.06 2.99 14.48
C SER A 175 14.61 3.59 15.79
N ARG A 176 15.11 4.83 15.77
CA ARG A 176 15.59 5.51 16.98
C ARG A 176 14.46 5.80 17.97
N ALA A 177 13.31 6.27 17.46
CA ALA A 177 12.15 6.54 18.30
C ALA A 177 11.61 5.28 18.97
N LEU A 178 11.59 4.15 18.25
CA LEU A 178 11.17 2.84 18.78
C LEU A 178 12.20 2.30 19.81
N SER A 179 13.50 2.51 19.59
CA SER A 179 14.53 2.13 20.55
C SER A 179 14.41 2.89 21.87
N ALA A 180 13.91 4.14 21.84
CA ALA A 180 13.61 4.92 23.04
C ALA A 180 12.23 4.56 23.64
N SER A 181 11.34 3.90 22.90
CA SER A 181 9.99 3.58 23.36
C SER A 181 9.88 2.19 23.98
N PHE A 182 10.62 1.23 23.46
CA PHE A 182 10.55 -0.17 23.85
C PHE A 182 11.89 -0.72 24.30
N THR A 183 11.87 -1.45 25.40
CA THR A 183 13.04 -2.20 25.88
C THR A 183 13.21 -3.51 25.10
N ASP A 184 12.10 -4.22 24.80
CA ASP A 184 12.11 -5.48 24.07
C ASP A 184 12.41 -5.26 22.57
N PRO A 185 13.43 -5.91 22.00
CA PRO A 185 13.80 -5.75 20.59
C PRO A 185 12.74 -6.27 19.63
N ARG A 186 11.93 -7.25 20.02
CA ARG A 186 10.86 -7.81 19.19
C ARG A 186 9.74 -6.78 18.97
N LEU A 187 9.38 -5.99 20.01
CA LEU A 187 8.44 -4.88 19.87
C LEU A 187 8.99 -3.75 18.99
N ARG A 188 10.30 -3.47 19.05
CA ARG A 188 10.95 -2.51 18.14
C ARG A 188 10.84 -2.98 16.69
N GLN A 189 11.05 -4.27 16.44
CA GLN A 189 10.94 -4.87 15.12
C GLN A 189 9.50 -4.83 14.62
N LEU A 190 8.53 -5.22 15.46
CA LEU A 190 7.11 -5.20 15.13
C LEU A 190 6.66 -3.81 14.67
N PHE A 191 6.85 -2.79 15.51
CA PHE A 191 6.41 -1.43 15.18
C PHE A 191 7.30 -0.75 14.13
N GLY A 192 8.53 -1.20 13.94
CA GLY A 192 9.42 -0.80 12.85
C GLY A 192 8.88 -1.18 11.48
N ARG A 193 8.20 -2.33 11.38
CA ARG A 193 7.57 -2.82 10.15
C ARG A 193 6.66 -1.78 9.49
N TYR A 194 6.04 -0.88 10.24
CA TYR A 194 5.15 0.14 9.67
C TYR A 194 5.83 1.08 8.66
N ALA A 195 7.15 1.20 8.67
CA ALA A 195 7.86 1.92 7.61
C ALA A 195 7.66 1.28 6.23
N THR A 196 7.48 -0.04 6.15
CA THR A 196 7.29 -0.77 4.89
C THR A 196 5.93 -0.50 4.24
N TYR A 197 4.91 -0.06 5.01
CA TYR A 197 3.58 0.33 4.51
C TYR A 197 3.63 1.51 3.53
N VAL A 198 4.71 2.26 3.56
CA VAL A 198 4.98 3.36 2.63
C VAL A 198 6.28 3.15 1.85
N GLY A 199 6.78 1.92 1.84
CA GLY A 199 7.95 1.49 1.07
C GLY A 199 9.29 2.02 1.58
N GLY A 200 9.44 2.14 2.90
CA GLY A 200 10.66 2.61 3.55
C GLY A 200 11.28 1.61 4.53
N ALA A 201 12.53 1.91 4.93
CA ALA A 201 13.26 1.21 5.98
C ALA A 201 13.12 1.95 7.33
N PRO A 202 12.93 1.27 8.47
CA PRO A 202 12.74 1.91 9.78
C PRO A 202 13.91 2.86 10.18
N ALA A 203 15.14 2.49 9.83
CA ALA A 203 16.33 3.26 10.15
C ALA A 203 16.49 4.54 9.31
N ARG A 204 15.73 4.71 8.23
CA ARG A 204 15.81 5.84 7.30
C ARG A 204 14.50 6.64 7.21
N SER A 205 13.41 6.06 7.69
CA SER A 205 12.08 6.67 7.69
C SER A 205 11.89 7.58 8.90
N PRO A 206 11.17 8.70 8.79
CA PRO A 206 10.94 9.60 9.91
C PRO A 206 10.06 8.97 10.99
N ALA A 207 10.28 9.36 12.24
CA ALA A 207 9.59 8.83 13.42
C ALA A 207 8.06 9.03 13.37
N VAL A 208 7.58 10.07 12.69
CA VAL A 208 6.15 10.35 12.50
C VAL A 208 5.39 9.16 11.91
N LEU A 209 6.04 8.25 11.17
CA LEU A 209 5.41 7.05 10.62
C LEU A 209 4.89 6.08 11.70
N ALA A 210 5.21 6.28 12.97
CA ALA A 210 4.56 5.57 14.07
C ALA A 210 3.03 5.75 14.08
N LEU A 211 2.52 6.84 13.49
CA LEU A 211 1.08 7.07 13.32
C LEU A 211 0.36 5.94 12.56
N ILE A 212 1.09 5.17 11.72
CA ILE A 212 0.50 4.06 10.93
C ILE A 212 -0.07 2.97 11.85
N TRP A 213 0.52 2.75 13.03
CA TRP A 213 -0.08 1.89 14.04
C TRP A 213 -1.54 2.26 14.32
N GLN A 214 -1.87 3.54 14.37
CA GLN A 214 -3.25 3.98 14.62
C GLN A 214 -4.21 3.71 13.45
N ALA A 215 -3.70 3.59 12.23
CA ALA A 215 -4.54 3.17 11.12
C ALA A 215 -5.04 1.72 11.31
N GLU A 216 -4.21 0.82 11.83
CA GLU A 216 -4.61 -0.55 12.19
C GLU A 216 -5.38 -0.60 13.51
N ALA A 217 -4.94 0.11 14.54
CA ALA A 217 -5.59 0.11 15.86
C ALA A 217 -7.04 0.63 15.83
N ARG A 218 -7.41 1.42 14.82
CA ARG A 218 -8.80 1.86 14.58
C ARG A 218 -9.67 0.81 13.90
N GLY A 219 -9.11 -0.33 13.58
CA GLY A 219 -9.77 -1.48 12.98
C GLY A 219 -9.15 -1.91 11.67
N VAL A 220 -9.21 -3.20 11.46
CA VAL A 220 -8.84 -3.86 10.20
C VAL A 220 -10.03 -4.72 9.79
N TRP A 221 -10.37 -4.67 8.52
CA TRP A 221 -11.50 -5.41 7.95
C TRP A 221 -11.04 -6.30 6.81
N ALA A 222 -11.65 -7.47 6.70
CA ALA A 222 -11.59 -8.28 5.50
C ALA A 222 -12.80 -7.95 4.62
N VAL A 223 -12.57 -7.81 3.32
CA VAL A 223 -13.64 -7.65 2.33
C VAL A 223 -14.11 -9.05 1.93
N LYS A 224 -15.39 -9.37 2.14
CA LYS A 224 -15.95 -10.65 1.71
C LYS A 224 -15.82 -10.82 0.20
N GLY A 225 -15.08 -11.85 -0.22
CA GLY A 225 -14.74 -12.10 -1.62
C GLY A 225 -13.49 -11.39 -2.13
N GLY A 226 -12.69 -10.76 -1.23
CA GLY A 226 -11.38 -10.17 -1.51
C GLY A 226 -11.41 -8.67 -1.83
N MET A 227 -10.24 -8.06 -1.73
CA MET A 227 -10.07 -6.61 -1.93
C MET A 227 -10.36 -6.14 -3.37
N ALA A 228 -10.18 -7.01 -4.36
CA ALA A 228 -10.51 -6.69 -5.75
C ALA A 228 -11.99 -6.34 -5.95
N ARG A 229 -12.90 -6.82 -5.07
CA ARG A 229 -14.32 -6.44 -5.11
C ARG A 229 -14.55 -4.96 -4.81
N LEU A 230 -13.72 -4.34 -3.97
CA LEU A 230 -13.80 -2.91 -3.72
C LEU A 230 -13.51 -2.11 -5.00
N ALA A 231 -12.46 -2.47 -5.75
CA ALA A 231 -12.14 -1.85 -7.03
C ALA A 231 -13.26 -2.07 -8.08
N ALA A 232 -13.77 -3.31 -8.18
CA ALA A 232 -14.88 -3.63 -9.08
C ALA A 232 -16.17 -2.87 -8.72
N THR A 233 -16.44 -2.68 -7.45
CA THR A 233 -17.59 -1.89 -6.98
C THR A 233 -17.44 -0.42 -7.34
N LEU A 234 -16.28 0.18 -7.10
CA LEU A 234 -16.02 1.57 -7.48
C LEU A 234 -16.10 1.76 -9.00
N THR A 235 -15.63 0.81 -9.80
CA THR A 235 -15.75 0.84 -11.26
C THR A 235 -17.22 0.94 -11.69
N ARG A 236 -18.09 0.08 -11.16
CA ARG A 236 -19.53 0.12 -11.44
C ARG A 236 -20.19 1.43 -11.00
N LEU A 237 -19.78 1.97 -9.84
CA LEU A 237 -20.30 3.26 -9.36
C LEU A 237 -19.86 4.43 -10.25
N VAL A 238 -18.63 4.40 -10.77
CA VAL A 238 -18.14 5.39 -11.75
C VAL A 238 -18.97 5.37 -13.03
N GLU A 239 -19.24 4.18 -13.57
CA GLU A 239 -20.10 4.03 -14.76
C GLU A 239 -21.54 4.46 -14.47
N ALA A 240 -22.10 4.05 -13.32
CA ALA A 240 -23.46 4.46 -12.90
C ALA A 240 -23.59 5.97 -12.69
N ALA A 241 -22.51 6.65 -12.32
CA ALA A 241 -22.44 8.11 -12.22
C ALA A 241 -22.32 8.82 -13.59
N GLY A 242 -22.35 8.08 -14.70
CA GLY A 242 -22.33 8.61 -16.07
C GLY A 242 -20.93 8.82 -16.66
N ALA A 243 -19.86 8.39 -15.99
CA ALA A 243 -18.53 8.46 -16.58
C ALA A 243 -18.36 7.45 -17.72
N THR A 244 -17.64 7.85 -18.77
CA THR A 244 -17.22 6.94 -19.84
C THR A 244 -15.96 6.19 -19.44
N LEU A 245 -16.01 4.84 -19.42
CA LEU A 245 -14.85 4.00 -19.15
C LEU A 245 -14.25 3.50 -20.48
N VAL A 246 -12.96 3.76 -20.69
CA VAL A 246 -12.17 3.31 -21.85
C VAL A 246 -11.04 2.43 -21.34
N THR A 247 -11.12 1.12 -21.61
CA THR A 247 -10.14 0.12 -21.14
C THR A 247 -9.35 -0.50 -22.28
N GLY A 248 -8.22 -1.15 -21.97
CA GLY A 248 -7.37 -1.86 -22.91
C GLY A 248 -6.55 -0.95 -23.83
N VAL A 249 -6.46 0.35 -23.51
CA VAL A 249 -5.69 1.31 -24.30
C VAL A 249 -4.97 2.32 -23.40
N ALA A 250 -3.69 2.53 -23.67
CA ALA A 250 -2.89 3.52 -22.95
C ALA A 250 -3.13 4.93 -23.47
N VAL A 251 -3.00 5.93 -22.60
CA VAL A 251 -2.77 7.32 -23.02
C VAL A 251 -1.30 7.44 -23.44
N ARG A 252 -1.07 7.92 -24.68
CA ARG A 252 0.26 8.15 -25.24
C ARG A 252 0.77 9.57 -24.99
N ASP A 253 -0.15 10.56 -25.09
CA ASP A 253 0.25 11.97 -25.04
C ASP A 253 -0.84 12.81 -24.39
N ILE A 254 -0.45 13.81 -23.60
CA ILE A 254 -1.32 14.88 -23.10
C ILE A 254 -1.06 16.11 -23.97
N THR A 255 -2.01 16.46 -24.79
CA THR A 255 -1.91 17.59 -25.70
C THR A 255 -2.06 18.90 -24.94
N VAL A 256 -1.06 19.77 -25.08
CA VAL A 256 -1.04 21.10 -24.49
C VAL A 256 -1.04 22.15 -25.62
N SER A 257 -1.95 23.11 -25.54
CA SER A 257 -2.07 24.23 -26.48
C SER A 257 -2.14 25.54 -25.69
N ALA A 258 -1.34 26.51 -26.08
CA ALA A 258 -1.24 27.80 -25.40
C ALA A 258 -1.01 27.67 -23.87
N GLY A 259 -0.24 26.68 -23.43
CA GLY A 259 0.08 26.44 -22.01
C GLY A 259 -1.05 25.79 -21.19
N ARG A 260 -2.12 25.32 -21.84
CA ARG A 260 -3.27 24.64 -21.21
C ARG A 260 -3.51 23.28 -21.82
N VAL A 261 -4.05 22.34 -21.05
CA VAL A 261 -4.51 21.05 -21.55
C VAL A 261 -5.59 21.29 -22.61
N ALA A 262 -5.49 20.63 -23.74
CA ALA A 262 -6.45 20.62 -24.85
C ALA A 262 -7.06 19.22 -25.07
N GLY A 263 -6.42 18.17 -24.58
CA GLY A 263 -6.91 16.80 -24.73
C GLY A 263 -5.81 15.77 -24.44
N VAL A 264 -6.12 14.52 -24.76
CA VAL A 264 -5.19 13.39 -24.73
C VAL A 264 -5.28 12.60 -26.02
N THR A 265 -4.16 11.98 -26.42
CA THR A 265 -4.09 11.04 -27.56
C THR A 265 -3.87 9.62 -27.00
N LEU A 266 -4.70 8.69 -27.40
CA LEU A 266 -4.57 7.29 -27.03
C LEU A 266 -3.58 6.54 -27.92
N ALA A 267 -3.13 5.37 -27.48
CA ALA A 267 -2.17 4.54 -28.23
C ALA A 267 -2.74 4.02 -29.56
N ASP A 268 -4.05 3.89 -29.67
CA ASP A 268 -4.77 3.48 -30.88
C ASP A 268 -5.03 4.65 -31.88
N GLY A 269 -4.57 5.85 -31.55
CA GLY A 269 -4.71 7.04 -32.40
C GLY A 269 -5.94 7.90 -32.13
N ARG A 270 -6.89 7.45 -31.32
CA ARG A 270 -8.04 8.27 -30.92
C ARG A 270 -7.59 9.48 -30.11
N SER A 271 -8.25 10.62 -30.31
CA SER A 271 -8.05 11.82 -29.52
C SER A 271 -9.29 12.18 -28.70
N LEU A 272 -9.10 12.49 -27.44
CA LEU A 272 -10.17 12.91 -26.53
C LEU A 272 -9.92 14.37 -26.14
N SER A 273 -10.81 15.27 -26.56
CA SER A 273 -10.72 16.69 -26.20
C SER A 273 -11.20 16.89 -24.77
N CYS A 274 -10.40 17.58 -23.92
CA CYS A 274 -10.75 17.91 -22.55
C CYS A 274 -10.00 19.16 -22.07
N ALA A 275 -10.56 19.85 -21.08
CA ALA A 275 -9.93 21.00 -20.44
C ALA A 275 -9.05 20.59 -19.23
N HIS A 276 -9.29 19.41 -18.66
CA HIS A 276 -8.60 18.94 -17.46
C HIS A 276 -8.15 17.49 -17.62
N VAL A 277 -6.97 17.19 -17.06
CA VAL A 277 -6.44 15.83 -16.96
C VAL A 277 -6.08 15.55 -15.51
N VAL A 278 -6.55 14.43 -14.98
CA VAL A 278 -6.11 13.86 -13.71
C VAL A 278 -5.27 12.64 -13.98
N HIS A 279 -3.95 12.71 -13.72
CA HIS A 279 -3.07 11.55 -13.84
C HIS A 279 -3.04 10.78 -12.51
N ALA A 280 -3.69 9.62 -12.48
CA ALA A 280 -3.78 8.76 -11.28
C ALA A 280 -2.76 7.61 -11.29
N GLY A 281 -1.84 7.58 -12.26
CA GLY A 281 -0.71 6.66 -12.30
C GLY A 281 0.50 7.15 -11.50
N ASP A 282 1.66 6.50 -11.69
CA ASP A 282 2.88 6.96 -11.04
C ASP A 282 3.34 8.30 -11.64
N PRO A 283 3.57 9.34 -10.82
CA PRO A 283 4.03 10.66 -11.32
C PRO A 283 5.35 10.60 -12.12
N ALA A 284 6.14 9.55 -11.96
CA ALA A 284 7.36 9.36 -12.75
C ALA A 284 7.06 9.23 -14.25
N ALA A 285 5.88 8.74 -14.65
CA ALA A 285 5.49 8.71 -16.05
C ALA A 285 5.43 10.11 -16.68
N LEU A 286 4.95 11.11 -15.93
CA LEU A 286 5.01 12.52 -16.36
C LEU A 286 6.45 13.03 -16.37
N ALA A 287 7.19 12.85 -15.27
CA ALA A 287 8.56 13.35 -15.12
C ALA A 287 9.52 12.79 -16.19
N GLU A 288 9.30 11.56 -16.65
CA GLU A 288 10.09 10.90 -17.71
C GLU A 288 9.60 11.22 -19.13
N GLY A 289 8.46 11.93 -19.26
CA GLY A 289 7.89 12.33 -20.55
C GLY A 289 7.13 11.24 -21.28
N LEU A 290 6.72 10.17 -20.60
CA LEU A 290 5.95 9.06 -21.20
C LEU A 290 4.52 9.46 -21.60
N LEU A 291 4.08 10.64 -21.19
CA LEU A 291 2.78 11.23 -21.54
C LEU A 291 2.94 12.53 -22.33
N GLY A 292 4.03 12.62 -23.10
CA GLY A 292 4.37 13.76 -23.93
C GLY A 292 5.35 14.76 -23.32
N PRO A 293 6.11 15.47 -24.16
CA PRO A 293 7.16 16.37 -23.71
C PRO A 293 6.63 17.59 -22.96
N ASP A 294 5.45 18.09 -23.32
CA ASP A 294 4.85 19.27 -22.69
C ASP A 294 4.35 18.95 -21.28
N ALA A 295 3.75 17.78 -21.07
CA ALA A 295 3.28 17.31 -19.77
C ALA A 295 4.43 17.03 -18.77
N ARG A 296 5.64 16.77 -19.26
CA ARG A 296 6.84 16.53 -18.43
C ARG A 296 7.12 17.67 -17.46
N ARG A 297 6.75 18.91 -17.81
CA ARG A 297 6.98 20.10 -16.96
C ARG A 297 6.15 20.09 -15.68
N ALA A 298 5.07 19.31 -15.63
CA ALA A 298 4.18 19.25 -14.46
C ALA A 298 4.84 18.61 -13.24
N VAL A 299 5.81 17.70 -13.44
CA VAL A 299 6.45 16.96 -12.35
C VAL A 299 7.98 16.99 -12.48
N PRO A 300 8.68 17.66 -11.55
CA PRO A 300 10.16 17.67 -11.59
C PRO A 300 10.74 16.32 -11.15
N GLN A 301 11.86 15.89 -11.73
CA GLN A 301 12.54 14.62 -11.43
C GLN A 301 12.81 14.42 -9.93
N ARG A 302 13.14 15.48 -9.19
CA ARG A 302 13.35 15.41 -7.72
C ARG A 302 12.12 14.99 -6.92
N ALA A 303 10.91 15.10 -7.51
CA ALA A 303 9.64 14.73 -6.87
C ALA A 303 9.30 13.24 -7.06
N VAL A 304 10.07 12.50 -7.85
CA VAL A 304 9.84 11.08 -8.16
C VAL A 304 11.02 10.18 -7.80
N GLN A 305 12.13 10.75 -7.34
CA GLN A 305 13.34 10.02 -6.94
C GLN A 305 13.82 10.44 -5.53
N PRO A 306 14.48 9.53 -4.77
CA PRO A 306 14.68 8.10 -5.06
C PRO A 306 13.38 7.29 -4.94
N ARG A 307 13.35 6.09 -5.53
CA ARG A 307 12.17 5.21 -5.50
C ARG A 307 12.01 4.52 -4.13
N SER A 308 10.77 4.23 -3.76
CA SER A 308 10.43 3.40 -2.61
C SER A 308 10.74 1.93 -2.86
N HIS A 309 10.62 1.10 -1.84
CA HIS A 309 10.78 -0.35 -2.01
C HIS A 309 9.75 -0.93 -2.99
N SER A 310 10.12 -2.06 -3.58
CA SER A 310 9.26 -2.99 -4.29
C SER A 310 8.89 -4.16 -3.37
N ALA A 311 8.31 -5.20 -3.94
CA ALA A 311 8.03 -6.46 -3.27
C ALA A 311 8.19 -7.66 -4.22
N GLU A 312 8.31 -8.85 -3.63
CA GLU A 312 8.02 -10.14 -4.26
C GLU A 312 6.71 -10.64 -3.65
N VAL A 313 5.71 -10.92 -4.47
CA VAL A 313 4.36 -11.28 -4.05
C VAL A 313 3.98 -12.63 -4.64
N TRP A 314 3.75 -13.61 -3.76
CA TRP A 314 3.15 -14.90 -4.11
C TRP A 314 1.65 -14.83 -3.88
N ALA A 315 0.84 -15.27 -4.84
CA ALA A 315 -0.60 -15.42 -4.69
C ALA A 315 -1.02 -16.78 -5.23
N PHE A 316 -1.48 -17.66 -4.35
CA PHE A 316 -1.76 -19.07 -4.68
C PHE A 316 -2.80 -19.66 -3.73
N ALA A 317 -3.23 -20.89 -4.00
CA ALA A 317 -4.05 -21.67 -3.09
C ALA A 317 -3.36 -23.01 -2.77
N ALA A 318 -3.38 -23.38 -1.49
CA ALA A 318 -2.81 -24.63 -0.96
C ALA A 318 -3.41 -24.96 0.41
N ARG A 319 -3.15 -26.15 0.93
CA ARG A 319 -3.49 -26.52 2.31
C ARG A 319 -2.31 -26.22 3.23
N PRO A 320 -2.46 -25.30 4.19
CA PRO A 320 -1.41 -25.03 5.17
C PRO A 320 -1.34 -26.13 6.21
N GLN A 321 -0.13 -26.38 6.73
CA GLN A 321 0.12 -27.34 7.81
C GLN A 321 1.04 -26.71 8.85
N GLY A 322 0.86 -27.12 10.10
CA GLY A 322 1.76 -26.83 11.22
C GLY A 322 1.32 -25.69 12.12
N LEU A 323 1.05 -24.49 11.61
CA LEU A 323 0.78 -23.33 12.45
C LEU A 323 -0.69 -22.86 12.40
N PRO A 324 -1.23 -22.40 13.54
CA PRO A 324 -2.57 -21.79 13.60
C PRO A 324 -2.53 -20.35 13.08
N LEU A 325 -2.64 -20.15 11.76
CA LEU A 325 -2.62 -18.81 11.15
C LEU A 325 -3.85 -17.98 11.54
N ALA A 326 -3.66 -16.67 11.72
CA ALA A 326 -4.71 -15.66 11.66
C ALA A 326 -4.94 -15.23 10.20
N TYR A 327 -5.84 -14.27 9.96
CA TYR A 327 -6.01 -13.67 8.64
C TYR A 327 -4.72 -12.98 8.17
N HIS A 328 -4.12 -12.15 9.02
CA HIS A 328 -2.82 -11.52 8.79
C HIS A 328 -1.75 -12.13 9.69
N ASN A 329 -0.64 -12.53 9.13
CA ASN A 329 0.50 -13.11 9.85
C ASN A 329 1.80 -12.45 9.39
N VAL A 330 2.73 -12.25 10.31
CA VAL A 330 4.05 -11.71 10.04
C VAL A 330 5.11 -12.62 10.64
N PHE A 331 5.99 -13.12 9.80
CA PHE A 331 7.13 -13.95 10.17
C PHE A 331 8.39 -13.09 10.09
N PHE A 332 8.97 -12.76 11.21
CA PHE A 332 10.07 -11.82 11.25
C PHE A 332 11.42 -12.45 10.91
N ALA A 333 12.24 -11.72 10.16
CA ALA A 333 13.65 -12.01 9.98
C ALA A 333 14.39 -12.02 11.33
N ALA A 334 15.45 -12.83 11.44
CA ALA A 334 16.30 -12.85 12.62
C ALA A 334 17.03 -11.52 12.83
N ASP A 335 17.51 -10.89 11.75
CA ASP A 335 18.15 -9.56 11.78
C ASP A 335 17.43 -8.59 10.81
N PRO A 336 16.56 -7.71 11.35
CA PRO A 336 15.86 -6.72 10.53
C PRO A 336 16.80 -5.67 9.91
N ARG A 337 18.00 -5.45 10.45
CA ARG A 337 18.96 -4.51 9.86
C ARG A 337 19.57 -5.09 8.59
N ALA A 338 19.99 -6.35 8.63
CA ALA A 338 20.53 -7.05 7.48
C ALA A 338 19.52 -7.09 6.31
N GLU A 339 18.22 -7.28 6.59
CA GLU A 339 17.16 -7.20 5.58
C GLU A 339 17.19 -5.87 4.81
N PHE A 340 17.09 -4.74 5.52
CA PHE A 340 17.03 -3.42 4.89
C PHE A 340 18.36 -2.93 4.32
N ASP A 341 19.49 -3.36 4.87
CA ASP A 341 20.82 -3.05 4.33
C ASP A 341 21.03 -3.72 2.97
N ARG A 342 20.51 -4.94 2.76
CA ARG A 342 20.54 -5.57 1.45
C ARG A 342 19.65 -4.85 0.44
N ILE A 343 18.42 -4.51 0.82
CA ILE A 343 17.51 -3.74 -0.03
C ILE A 343 18.13 -2.39 -0.43
N ALA A 344 18.80 -1.72 0.49
CA ALA A 344 19.48 -0.44 0.21
C ALA A 344 20.62 -0.56 -0.81
N ARG A 345 21.22 -1.76 -0.95
CA ARG A 345 22.23 -2.09 -1.98
C ARG A 345 21.62 -2.62 -3.28
N GLY A 346 20.31 -2.64 -3.41
CA GLY A 346 19.62 -3.19 -4.58
C GLY A 346 19.58 -4.72 -4.61
N LEU A 347 19.78 -5.38 -3.47
CA LEU A 347 19.80 -6.85 -3.34
C LEU A 347 18.57 -7.34 -2.58
N THR A 348 18.04 -8.49 -2.97
CA THR A 348 17.01 -9.17 -2.20
C THR A 348 17.58 -9.71 -0.88
N PRO A 349 16.84 -9.64 0.25
CA PRO A 349 17.26 -10.21 1.52
C PRO A 349 17.43 -11.74 1.46
N ASP A 350 18.43 -12.27 2.15
CA ASP A 350 18.58 -13.72 2.29
C ASP A 350 17.63 -14.30 3.35
N ASP A 351 17.41 -13.55 4.43
CA ASP A 351 16.45 -13.86 5.50
C ASP A 351 15.41 -12.72 5.57
N PRO A 352 14.33 -12.79 4.77
CA PRO A 352 13.34 -11.73 4.72
C PRO A 352 12.30 -11.86 5.82
N THR A 353 11.75 -10.75 6.26
CA THR A 353 10.45 -10.72 6.92
C THR A 353 9.36 -11.06 5.91
N LEU A 354 8.47 -12.00 6.27
CA LEU A 354 7.37 -12.45 5.43
C LEU A 354 6.03 -12.01 6.01
N TYR A 355 5.23 -11.33 5.21
CA TYR A 355 3.82 -11.12 5.50
C TYR A 355 3.00 -12.20 4.79
N VAL A 356 2.09 -12.86 5.51
CA VAL A 356 1.22 -13.90 4.97
C VAL A 356 -0.24 -13.53 5.26
N CYS A 357 -1.02 -13.29 4.22
CA CYS A 357 -2.46 -13.16 4.31
C CYS A 357 -3.13 -14.50 3.99
N ALA A 358 -3.82 -15.09 4.96
CA ALA A 358 -4.65 -16.27 4.78
C ALA A 358 -6.08 -15.81 4.52
N GLN A 359 -6.40 -15.54 3.24
CA GLN A 359 -7.56 -14.74 2.81
C GLN A 359 -8.92 -15.36 3.15
N ASP A 360 -8.96 -16.64 3.49
CA ASP A 360 -10.20 -17.32 3.85
C ASP A 360 -10.45 -17.38 5.37
N ARG A 361 -9.52 -16.85 6.18
CA ARG A 361 -9.56 -16.96 7.66
C ARG A 361 -10.23 -15.79 8.39
N ALA A 362 -10.86 -14.87 7.67
CA ALA A 362 -11.76 -13.89 8.29
C ALA A 362 -13.02 -14.54 8.85
N LEU A 363 -13.40 -15.66 8.25
CA LEU A 363 -14.52 -16.55 8.65
C LEU A 363 -13.94 -17.94 8.97
N CYS A 364 -14.72 -18.99 8.77
CA CYS A 364 -14.23 -20.35 8.88
C CYS A 364 -13.38 -20.71 7.65
N PRO A 365 -12.15 -21.22 7.84
CA PRO A 365 -11.38 -21.71 6.71
C PRO A 365 -12.09 -22.85 5.97
N PRO A 366 -11.94 -22.95 4.64
CA PRO A 366 -12.58 -24.00 3.86
C PRO A 366 -11.98 -25.38 4.20
N ALA A 367 -12.72 -26.45 3.95
CA ALA A 367 -12.22 -27.82 4.07
C ALA A 367 -11.17 -28.18 2.98
N GLY A 368 -11.06 -27.36 1.95
CA GLY A 368 -10.15 -27.51 0.80
C GLY A 368 -8.90 -26.62 0.89
N PRO A 369 -8.25 -26.38 -0.28
CA PRO A 369 -7.18 -25.40 -0.36
C PRO A 369 -7.66 -23.99 0.03
N GLU A 370 -6.84 -23.27 0.81
CA GLU A 370 -7.05 -21.88 1.21
C GLU A 370 -6.26 -20.94 0.29
N ARG A 371 -6.73 -19.71 0.13
CA ARG A 371 -6.07 -18.66 -0.68
C ARG A 371 -5.07 -17.89 0.16
N PHE A 372 -3.84 -17.77 -0.35
CA PHE A 372 -2.74 -17.09 0.31
C PHE A 372 -2.12 -16.02 -0.55
N GLU A 373 -1.81 -14.88 0.08
CA GLU A 373 -0.83 -13.95 -0.43
C GLU A 373 0.36 -13.90 0.53
N ILE A 374 1.58 -13.99 -0.03
CA ILE A 374 2.83 -13.83 0.74
C ILE A 374 3.60 -12.67 0.13
N ILE A 375 3.98 -11.71 0.96
CA ILE A 375 4.73 -10.52 0.54
C ILE A 375 6.08 -10.48 1.24
N LEU A 376 7.13 -10.29 0.44
CA LEU A 376 8.50 -10.03 0.87
C LEU A 376 8.91 -8.63 0.36
N ASN A 377 9.65 -7.89 1.19
CA ASN A 377 10.25 -6.64 0.74
C ASN A 377 11.35 -6.90 -0.30
N ALA A 378 11.37 -6.11 -1.36
CA ALA A 378 12.37 -6.16 -2.41
C ALA A 378 12.85 -4.75 -2.79
N PRO A 379 14.05 -4.60 -3.35
CA PRO A 379 14.50 -3.32 -3.91
C PRO A 379 13.69 -2.96 -5.17
N ALA A 380 13.51 -1.66 -5.43
CA ALA A 380 13.11 -1.21 -6.75
C ALA A 380 14.23 -1.51 -7.75
N LEU A 381 13.86 -1.66 -9.03
CA LEU A 381 14.83 -1.89 -10.09
C LEU A 381 15.68 -0.66 -10.32
N PRO A 382 16.96 -0.83 -10.71
CA PRO A 382 17.74 0.25 -11.27
C PRO A 382 17.03 0.85 -12.49
N LYS A 383 17.30 2.13 -12.77
CA LYS A 383 16.79 2.77 -13.97
C LYS A 383 17.29 2.00 -15.21
N ASP A 384 16.43 1.86 -16.19
CA ASP A 384 16.70 1.17 -17.47
C ASP A 384 16.89 -0.37 -17.38
N THR A 385 16.53 -0.98 -16.27
CA THR A 385 16.52 -2.44 -16.13
C THR A 385 15.14 -2.99 -16.51
N ALA A 386 15.05 -3.68 -17.65
CA ALA A 386 13.81 -4.28 -18.15
C ALA A 386 13.88 -5.80 -18.31
N ALA A 387 14.97 -6.45 -17.90
CA ALA A 387 15.12 -7.90 -18.06
C ALA A 387 14.07 -8.67 -17.25
N PRO A 388 13.42 -9.69 -17.82
CA PRO A 388 12.59 -10.60 -17.05
C PRO A 388 13.45 -11.34 -16.02
N PRO A 389 12.89 -11.71 -14.84
CA PRO A 389 13.58 -12.62 -13.93
C PRO A 389 13.85 -13.94 -14.65
N ASP A 390 15.05 -14.49 -14.49
CA ASP A 390 15.37 -15.80 -15.01
C ASP A 390 14.76 -16.93 -14.11
N GLU A 391 14.79 -18.16 -14.60
CA GLU A 391 14.27 -19.30 -13.83
C GLU A 391 15.04 -19.52 -12.50
N MET A 392 16.31 -19.11 -12.46
CA MET A 392 17.14 -19.21 -11.27
C MET A 392 16.69 -18.20 -10.21
N ASP A 393 16.32 -16.98 -10.60
CA ASP A 393 15.78 -15.98 -9.68
C ASP A 393 14.43 -16.41 -9.10
N LEU A 394 13.56 -16.98 -9.92
CA LEU A 394 12.29 -17.56 -9.48
C LEU A 394 12.49 -18.69 -8.48
N SER A 395 13.43 -19.60 -8.76
CA SER A 395 13.78 -20.73 -7.88
C SER A 395 14.37 -20.25 -6.57
N ARG A 396 15.24 -19.24 -6.59
CA ARG A 396 15.82 -18.63 -5.38
C ARG A 396 14.74 -17.97 -4.52
N CYS A 397 13.84 -17.19 -5.12
CA CYS A 397 12.73 -16.57 -4.40
C CYS A 397 11.84 -17.62 -3.74
N ARG A 398 11.43 -18.66 -4.49
CA ARG A 398 10.63 -19.77 -3.96
C ARG A 398 11.30 -20.46 -2.79
N ASN A 399 12.54 -20.90 -2.99
CA ASN A 399 13.29 -21.63 -1.95
C ASN A 399 13.42 -20.76 -0.68
N ARG A 400 13.83 -19.52 -0.81
CA ARG A 400 13.96 -18.57 0.30
C ARG A 400 12.63 -18.42 1.05
N THR A 401 11.52 -18.15 0.34
CA THR A 401 10.20 -17.94 0.94
C THR A 401 9.75 -19.17 1.72
N PHE A 402 9.71 -20.34 1.08
CA PHE A 402 9.11 -21.53 1.68
C PHE A 402 10.01 -22.23 2.67
N GLN A 403 11.35 -22.13 2.52
CA GLN A 403 12.29 -22.59 3.55
C GLN A 403 12.22 -21.71 4.81
N THR A 404 12.05 -20.39 4.66
CA THR A 404 11.85 -19.51 5.83
C THR A 404 10.58 -19.90 6.58
N LEU A 405 9.44 -20.04 5.89
CA LEU A 405 8.19 -20.47 6.53
C LEU A 405 8.30 -21.85 7.19
N SER A 406 8.96 -22.78 6.53
CA SER A 406 9.21 -24.14 7.09
C SER A 406 10.03 -24.10 8.39
N ARG A 407 10.98 -23.18 8.51
CA ARG A 407 11.74 -22.98 9.77
C ARG A 407 10.85 -22.52 10.94
N PHE A 408 9.76 -21.80 10.63
CA PHE A 408 8.73 -21.47 11.62
C PHE A 408 7.72 -22.58 11.87
N GLY A 409 7.77 -23.66 11.09
CA GLY A 409 6.82 -24.77 11.17
C GLY A 409 5.60 -24.62 10.27
N LEU A 410 5.56 -23.63 9.35
CA LEU A 410 4.50 -23.49 8.36
C LEU A 410 4.94 -24.13 7.04
N THR A 411 4.17 -25.13 6.59
CA THR A 411 4.35 -25.75 5.28
C THR A 411 3.05 -25.78 4.48
N PHE A 412 3.15 -26.06 3.20
CA PHE A 412 2.02 -26.17 2.28
C PHE A 412 2.12 -27.50 1.52
N ASP A 413 0.96 -28.15 1.30
CA ASP A 413 0.89 -29.43 0.58
C ASP A 413 1.37 -29.33 -0.87
N THR A 414 1.16 -28.17 -1.51
CA THR A 414 1.55 -27.91 -2.88
C THR A 414 2.28 -26.56 -2.99
N PRO A 415 3.59 -26.54 -3.25
CA PRO A 415 4.33 -25.32 -3.51
C PRO A 415 3.83 -24.64 -4.80
N PRO A 416 3.69 -23.28 -4.80
CA PRO A 416 3.22 -22.57 -5.98
C PRO A 416 4.25 -22.58 -7.13
N GLY A 417 3.72 -22.57 -8.35
CA GLY A 417 4.51 -22.39 -9.57
C GLY A 417 4.92 -20.92 -9.81
N ALA A 418 5.74 -20.72 -10.83
CA ALA A 418 6.26 -19.39 -11.21
C ALA A 418 5.15 -18.37 -11.54
N SER A 419 4.01 -18.81 -12.11
CA SER A 419 2.87 -17.96 -12.44
C SER A 419 2.20 -17.31 -11.23
N ALA A 420 2.44 -17.83 -10.02
CA ALA A 420 1.94 -17.27 -8.78
C ALA A 420 2.82 -16.14 -8.23
N LEU A 421 4.03 -15.90 -8.78
CA LEU A 421 4.96 -14.89 -8.33
C LEU A 421 4.86 -13.62 -9.17
N THR A 422 4.78 -12.48 -8.50
CA THR A 422 4.99 -11.16 -9.09
C THR A 422 6.14 -10.46 -8.37
N GLY A 423 7.24 -10.26 -9.04
CA GLY A 423 8.40 -9.52 -8.53
C GLY A 423 8.50 -8.10 -9.07
N PRO A 424 9.57 -7.38 -8.73
CA PRO A 424 9.80 -5.99 -9.15
C PRO A 424 9.69 -5.78 -10.67
N THR A 425 10.19 -6.71 -11.47
CA THR A 425 10.09 -6.66 -12.95
C THR A 425 8.62 -6.77 -13.41
N GLY A 426 7.83 -7.65 -12.79
CA GLY A 426 6.40 -7.75 -13.05
C GLY A 426 5.66 -6.46 -12.74
N PHE A 427 5.96 -5.84 -11.61
CA PHE A 427 5.39 -4.54 -11.24
C PHE A 427 5.82 -3.41 -12.18
N ALA A 428 7.09 -3.39 -12.62
CA ALA A 428 7.59 -2.39 -13.56
C ALA A 428 6.88 -2.47 -14.93
N ARG A 429 6.54 -3.68 -15.38
CA ARG A 429 5.76 -3.88 -16.62
C ARG A 429 4.30 -3.44 -16.47
N MET A 430 3.68 -3.72 -15.32
CA MET A 430 2.28 -3.35 -15.07
C MET A 430 2.10 -1.86 -14.80
N PHE A 431 3.10 -1.20 -14.21
CA PHE A 431 3.00 0.20 -13.78
C PHE A 431 4.15 1.00 -14.39
N ARG A 432 3.84 1.73 -15.46
CA ARG A 432 4.82 2.49 -16.25
C ARG A 432 5.64 3.45 -15.39
N ALA A 433 6.93 3.53 -15.64
CA ALA A 433 7.91 4.36 -14.94
C ALA A 433 8.07 4.07 -13.43
N SER A 434 7.41 3.04 -12.89
CA SER A 434 7.49 2.73 -11.45
C SER A 434 8.86 2.19 -11.02
N GLN A 435 9.66 1.64 -11.93
CA GLN A 435 10.85 0.84 -11.60
C GLN A 435 10.51 -0.33 -10.64
N GLY A 436 9.29 -0.86 -10.72
CA GLY A 436 8.76 -1.86 -9.79
C GLY A 436 8.46 -1.36 -8.38
N SER A 437 8.71 -0.09 -8.08
CA SER A 437 8.38 0.53 -6.81
C SER A 437 6.86 0.57 -6.61
N LEU A 438 6.40 0.25 -5.39
CA LEU A 438 4.97 0.15 -5.11
C LEU A 438 4.36 1.44 -4.54
N TYR A 439 5.18 2.34 -3.98
CA TYR A 439 4.73 3.51 -3.23
C TYR A 439 5.23 4.85 -3.82
N GLY A 440 5.77 4.83 -5.04
CA GLY A 440 6.30 6.00 -5.70
C GLY A 440 7.64 6.46 -5.09
N ILE A 441 7.75 7.74 -4.70
CA ILE A 441 8.96 8.27 -4.06
C ILE A 441 9.19 7.65 -2.68
N SER A 442 10.45 7.38 -2.36
CA SER A 442 10.87 6.86 -1.05
C SER A 442 10.45 7.80 0.09
N PRO A 443 9.96 7.26 1.22
CA PRO A 443 9.61 8.05 2.41
C PRO A 443 10.84 8.45 3.25
N HIS A 444 12.04 8.16 2.79
CA HIS A 444 13.27 8.43 3.54
C HIS A 444 13.57 9.94 3.63
N GLY A 445 13.89 10.38 4.84
CA GLY A 445 14.22 11.77 5.15
C GLY A 445 12.98 12.64 5.46
N LEU A 446 13.21 13.73 6.19
CA LEU A 446 12.17 14.61 6.73
C LEU A 446 11.30 15.30 5.69
N THR A 447 11.88 15.61 4.53
CA THR A 447 11.20 16.36 3.47
C THR A 447 10.47 15.48 2.46
N ALA A 448 10.53 14.14 2.62
CA ALA A 448 9.98 13.21 1.63
C ALA A 448 8.48 13.44 1.38
N THR A 449 7.69 13.67 2.44
CA THR A 449 6.26 13.96 2.34
C THR A 449 5.97 15.24 1.56
N PHE A 450 6.83 16.26 1.68
CA PHE A 450 6.67 17.56 1.00
C PHE A 450 7.25 17.58 -0.42
N ARG A 451 7.99 16.55 -0.81
CA ARG A 451 8.54 16.42 -2.19
C ARG A 451 7.57 15.75 -3.14
N ARG A 452 6.54 15.08 -2.64
CA ARG A 452 5.51 14.48 -3.50
C ARG A 452 4.84 15.56 -4.33
N PRO A 453 4.57 15.32 -5.63
CA PRO A 453 3.83 16.28 -6.44
C PRO A 453 2.49 16.57 -5.77
N GLY A 454 2.15 17.85 -5.63
CA GLY A 454 0.83 18.26 -5.21
C GLY A 454 -0.18 18.09 -6.35
N ALA A 455 -1.44 17.90 -6.00
CA ALA A 455 -2.53 17.95 -6.97
C ALA A 455 -2.75 19.36 -7.53
#